data_3616828dcf3a3fc5c6f056f2cf090cd3
#
_entry.id   3616828dcf3a3fc5c6f056f2cf090cd3
#
_cell.length_a   1.000
_cell.length_b   1.000
_cell.length_c   1.000
_cell.angle_alpha   90.00
_cell.angle_beta   90.00
_cell.angle_gamma   90.00
#
_symmetry.space_group_name_H-M   'P 1'
#
loop_
_entity.id
_entity.type
_entity.pdbx_description
1 polymer ?
#
loop_
_entity_poly.entity_id
_entity_poly.type
_entity_poly.pdbx_seq_one_letter_code
_entity_poly.pdbx_strand_id
1 'polypeptide(L)'
;MSLADKVNQFDGWLLDRIFQPAVDRLPEKPSGFDIGMSMQLGAVVLDAASLVAMVATGRMGFGNATWNVLTWLFAAFFYVSISRMRPLVKPGHANPLRFMLQGLRPLSIPFAIYSLWIMMRAPPMLEMALRFNALANFVYVVGLYFISCQPKPPAFRRTVVDWTPREARSKA
;
A
#
# COMPACT_ATOMS: atom_id res chain seq x y z
N MET A 1 7.47 28.87 -6.02
CA MET A 1 7.09 27.47 -5.75
C MET A 1 6.97 27.27 -4.26
N SER A 2 5.79 26.92 -3.76
CA SER A 2 5.59 26.63 -2.33
C SER A 2 6.26 25.31 -1.92
N LEU A 3 6.48 25.11 -0.62
CA LEU A 3 6.99 23.83 -0.11
C LEU A 3 6.05 22.67 -0.50
N ALA A 4 4.74 22.92 -0.45
CA ALA A 4 3.73 21.96 -0.84
C ALA A 4 3.84 21.53 -2.32
N ASP A 5 4.16 22.48 -3.21
CA ASP A 5 4.35 22.16 -4.64
C ASP A 5 5.54 21.22 -4.85
N LYS A 6 6.64 21.45 -4.13
CA LYS A 6 7.84 20.58 -4.20
C LYS A 6 7.56 19.19 -3.67
N VAL A 7 6.84 19.08 -2.56
CA VAL A 7 6.45 17.79 -1.98
C VAL A 7 5.53 17.00 -2.92
N ASN A 8 4.54 17.67 -3.51
CA ASN A 8 3.64 17.06 -4.49
C ASN A 8 4.37 16.62 -5.77
N GLN A 9 5.34 17.42 -6.23
CA GLN A 9 6.17 17.08 -7.38
C GLN A 9 7.04 15.85 -7.09
N PHE A 10 7.64 15.77 -5.91
CA PHE A 10 8.42 14.62 -5.47
C PHE A 10 7.55 13.36 -5.34
N ASP A 11 6.36 13.47 -4.71
CA ASP A 11 5.40 12.37 -4.60
C ASP A 11 4.97 11.83 -5.98
N GLY A 12 4.63 12.73 -6.91
CA GLY A 12 4.29 12.38 -8.28
C GLY A 12 5.45 11.70 -9.02
N TRP A 13 6.67 12.24 -8.88
CA TRP A 13 7.86 11.64 -9.46
C TRP A 13 8.10 10.22 -8.93
N LEU A 14 8.01 10.02 -7.61
CA LEU A 14 8.20 8.72 -6.97
C LEU A 14 7.15 7.71 -7.47
N LEU A 15 5.89 8.14 -7.52
CA LEU A 15 4.80 7.30 -7.99
C LEU A 15 4.97 6.91 -9.47
N ASP A 16 5.27 7.88 -10.36
CA ASP A 16 5.27 7.67 -11.81
C ASP A 16 6.57 7.05 -12.32
N ARG A 17 7.70 7.29 -11.65
CA ARG A 17 9.02 6.80 -12.10
C ARG A 17 9.45 5.50 -11.45
N ILE A 18 8.96 5.20 -10.26
CA ILE A 18 9.38 4.02 -9.50
C ILE A 18 8.25 3.00 -9.39
N PHE A 19 7.11 3.41 -8.83
CA PHE A 19 6.04 2.48 -8.49
C PHE A 19 5.17 2.10 -9.69
N GLN A 20 4.80 3.04 -10.55
CA GLN A 20 3.99 2.73 -11.73
C GLN A 20 4.69 1.74 -12.69
N PRO A 21 5.97 1.93 -13.07
CA PRO A 21 6.68 0.94 -13.89
C PRO A 21 6.82 -0.43 -13.22
N ALA A 22 6.94 -0.47 -11.89
CA ALA A 22 6.96 -1.73 -11.15
C ALA A 22 5.61 -2.47 -11.29
N VAL A 23 4.49 -1.75 -11.09
CA VAL A 23 3.15 -2.31 -11.26
C VAL A 23 2.87 -2.72 -12.70
N ASP A 24 3.37 -1.96 -13.68
CA ASP A 24 3.19 -2.28 -15.11
C ASP A 24 3.92 -3.57 -15.54
N ARG A 25 4.92 -4.01 -14.79
CA ARG A 25 5.61 -5.30 -15.01
C ARG A 25 4.93 -6.48 -14.35
N LEU A 26 4.04 -6.25 -13.40
CA LEU A 26 3.32 -7.31 -12.72
C LEU A 26 2.34 -8.02 -13.66
N PRO A 27 2.02 -9.30 -13.40
CA PRO A 27 0.93 -9.98 -14.10
C PRO A 27 -0.42 -9.30 -13.82
N GLU A 28 -1.45 -9.63 -14.61
CA GLU A 28 -2.80 -9.08 -14.39
C GLU A 28 -3.37 -9.45 -13.00
N LYS A 29 -2.98 -10.60 -12.48
CA LYS A 29 -3.35 -11.07 -11.14
C LYS A 29 -2.13 -11.68 -10.44
N PRO A 30 -1.82 -11.28 -9.19
CA PRO A 30 -2.49 -10.22 -8.40
C PRO A 30 -2.22 -8.82 -8.97
N SER A 31 -3.22 -7.95 -8.90
CA SER A 31 -3.07 -6.54 -9.32
C SER A 31 -2.16 -5.76 -8.36
N GLY A 32 -1.64 -4.61 -8.82
CA GLY A 32 -0.88 -3.70 -7.94
C GLY A 32 -1.67 -3.31 -6.69
N PHE A 33 -3.00 -3.12 -6.82
CA PHE A 33 -3.88 -2.86 -5.69
C PHE A 33 -3.92 -4.04 -4.71
N ASP A 34 -4.01 -5.29 -5.19
CA ASP A 34 -4.03 -6.47 -4.31
C ASP A 34 -2.72 -6.63 -3.53
N ILE A 35 -1.59 -6.38 -4.20
CA ILE A 35 -0.27 -6.40 -3.55
C ILE A 35 -0.18 -5.30 -2.49
N GLY A 36 -0.57 -4.07 -2.84
CA GLY A 36 -0.59 -2.96 -1.90
C GLY A 36 -1.48 -3.23 -0.69
N MET A 37 -2.66 -3.82 -0.88
CA MET A 37 -3.56 -4.21 0.21
C MET A 37 -2.97 -5.32 1.08
N SER A 38 -2.27 -6.30 0.50
CA SER A 38 -1.55 -7.32 1.26
C SER A 38 -0.43 -6.71 2.10
N MET A 39 0.26 -5.70 1.57
CA MET A 39 1.27 -4.94 2.32
C MET A 39 0.63 -4.15 3.47
N GLN A 40 -0.53 -3.51 3.26
CA GLN A 40 -1.24 -2.81 4.34
C GLN A 40 -1.66 -3.77 5.46
N LEU A 41 -2.16 -4.95 5.11
CA LEU A 41 -2.46 -5.98 6.10
C LEU A 41 -1.19 -6.43 6.84
N GLY A 42 -0.10 -6.65 6.10
CA GLY A 42 1.20 -6.98 6.68
C GLY A 42 1.69 -5.92 7.67
N ALA A 43 1.52 -4.63 7.34
CA ALA A 43 1.86 -3.53 8.24
C ALA A 43 1.03 -3.58 9.53
N VAL A 44 -0.29 -3.78 9.44
CA VAL A 44 -1.17 -3.91 10.63
C VAL A 44 -0.75 -5.08 11.52
N VAL A 45 -0.38 -6.23 10.92
CA VAL A 45 0.09 -7.41 11.67
C VAL A 45 1.44 -7.14 12.34
N LEU A 46 2.38 -6.49 11.64
CA LEU A 46 3.69 -6.14 12.18
C LEU A 46 3.58 -5.12 13.31
N ASP A 47 2.67 -4.13 13.20
CA ASP A 47 2.39 -3.19 14.29
C ASP A 47 1.81 -3.91 15.51
N ALA A 48 0.89 -4.87 15.32
CA ALA A 48 0.39 -5.70 16.42
C ALA A 48 1.52 -6.51 17.08
N ALA A 49 2.42 -7.09 16.27
CA ALA A 49 3.57 -7.82 16.78
C ALA A 49 4.53 -6.90 17.57
N SER A 50 4.75 -5.67 17.10
CA SER A 50 5.51 -4.64 17.80
C SER A 50 4.89 -4.33 19.17
N LEU A 51 3.56 -4.16 19.20
CA LEU A 51 2.79 -3.88 20.40
C LEU A 51 2.94 -5.01 21.44
N VAL A 52 2.75 -6.26 21.00
CA VAL A 52 2.92 -7.45 21.85
C VAL A 52 4.36 -7.53 22.39
N ALA A 53 5.36 -7.32 21.52
CA ALA A 53 6.75 -7.32 21.94
C ALA A 53 7.05 -6.21 22.98
N MET A 54 6.49 -5.01 22.81
CA MET A 54 6.61 -3.92 23.80
C MET A 54 5.99 -4.28 25.14
N VAL A 55 4.77 -4.82 25.14
CA VAL A 55 4.07 -5.25 26.37
C VAL A 55 4.89 -6.33 27.10
N ALA A 56 5.45 -7.28 26.36
CA ALA A 56 6.27 -8.35 26.92
C ALA A 56 7.52 -7.86 27.67
N THR A 57 8.03 -6.65 27.37
CA THR A 57 9.15 -6.07 28.13
C THR A 57 8.78 -5.60 29.54
N GLY A 58 7.47 -5.51 29.85
CA GLY A 58 6.95 -5.01 31.13
C GLY A 58 7.22 -3.53 31.41
N ARG A 59 7.79 -2.78 30.43
CA ARG A 59 8.15 -1.36 30.59
C ARG A 59 7.17 -0.38 29.97
N MET A 60 6.11 -0.87 29.36
CA MET A 60 5.11 -0.03 28.74
C MET A 60 4.17 0.56 29.80
N GLY A 61 4.29 1.85 30.06
CA GLY A 61 3.32 2.58 30.91
C GLY A 61 1.93 2.62 30.24
N PHE A 62 0.87 2.76 31.04
CA PHE A 62 -0.52 2.74 30.61
C PHE A 62 -0.79 3.75 29.47
N GLY A 63 -0.29 4.99 29.59
CA GLY A 63 -0.48 6.01 28.55
C GLY A 63 0.15 5.62 27.20
N ASN A 64 1.35 5.05 27.24
CA ASN A 64 2.01 4.58 26.02
C ASN A 64 1.27 3.38 25.41
N ALA A 65 0.79 2.45 26.24
CA ALA A 65 -0.01 1.32 25.77
C ALA A 65 -1.27 1.78 25.08
N THR A 66 -2.01 2.70 25.70
CA THR A 66 -3.24 3.28 25.14
C THR A 66 -2.97 3.96 23.81
N TRP A 67 -1.93 4.79 23.72
CA TRP A 67 -1.57 5.48 22.49
C TRP A 67 -1.22 4.52 21.35
N ASN A 68 -0.41 3.52 21.61
CA ASN A 68 -0.02 2.53 20.60
C ASN A 68 -1.23 1.68 20.12
N VAL A 69 -2.11 1.27 21.05
CA VAL A 69 -3.35 0.55 20.69
C VAL A 69 -4.25 1.42 19.82
N LEU A 70 -4.43 2.71 20.16
CA LEU A 70 -5.22 3.63 19.33
C LEU A 70 -4.62 3.79 17.93
N THR A 71 -3.31 3.96 17.83
CA THR A 71 -2.60 4.06 16.55
C THR A 71 -2.80 2.80 15.71
N TRP A 72 -2.68 1.63 16.32
CA TRP A 72 -2.95 0.36 15.65
C TRP A 72 -4.40 0.23 15.19
N LEU A 73 -5.37 0.64 16.00
CA LEU A 73 -6.78 0.65 15.62
C LEU A 73 -7.03 1.57 14.41
N PHE A 74 -6.38 2.74 14.37
CA PHE A 74 -6.45 3.63 13.19
C PHE A 74 -5.87 2.97 11.95
N ALA A 75 -4.75 2.27 12.05
CA ALA A 75 -4.17 1.53 10.92
C ALA A 75 -5.10 0.41 10.43
N ALA A 76 -5.71 -0.35 11.35
CA ALA A 76 -6.70 -1.38 11.03
C ALA A 76 -7.96 -0.78 10.38
N PHE A 77 -8.47 0.33 10.92
CA PHE A 77 -9.61 1.06 10.34
C PHE A 77 -9.29 1.58 8.94
N PHE A 78 -8.11 2.14 8.75
CA PHE A 78 -7.64 2.59 7.45
C PHE A 78 -7.61 1.43 6.44
N TYR A 79 -7.04 0.29 6.82
CA TYR A 79 -7.02 -0.92 5.99
C TYR A 79 -8.43 -1.33 5.57
N VAL A 80 -9.38 -1.41 6.52
CA VAL A 80 -10.78 -1.77 6.22
C VAL A 80 -11.43 -0.74 5.31
N SER A 81 -11.17 0.55 5.53
CA SER A 81 -11.73 1.64 4.72
C SER A 81 -11.25 1.57 3.27
N ILE A 82 -9.95 1.38 3.06
CA ILE A 82 -9.39 1.24 1.70
C ILE A 82 -9.88 -0.06 1.05
N SER A 83 -10.00 -1.16 1.79
CA SER A 83 -10.50 -2.43 1.24
C SER A 83 -11.93 -2.31 0.68
N ARG A 84 -12.77 -1.51 1.33
CA ARG A 84 -14.14 -1.20 0.86
C ARG A 84 -14.16 -0.36 -0.41
N MET A 85 -13.10 0.38 -0.71
CA MET A 85 -12.98 1.19 -1.93
C MET A 85 -12.51 0.37 -3.14
N ARG A 86 -12.21 -0.92 -2.98
CA ARG A 86 -11.77 -1.82 -4.07
C ARG A 86 -12.66 -1.74 -5.32
N PRO A 87 -14.00 -1.68 -5.25
CA PRO A 87 -14.86 -1.60 -6.45
C PRO A 87 -14.67 -0.33 -7.28
N LEU A 88 -14.06 0.71 -6.70
CA LEU A 88 -13.76 1.97 -7.40
C LEU A 88 -12.51 1.89 -8.26
N VAL A 89 -11.61 0.93 -7.97
CA VAL A 89 -10.35 0.73 -8.72
C VAL A 89 -10.60 -0.20 -9.89
N LYS A 90 -11.00 0.37 -11.03
CA LYS A 90 -11.34 -0.37 -12.25
C LYS A 90 -10.23 -0.30 -13.28
N PRO A 91 -9.88 -1.42 -13.93
CA PRO A 91 -8.93 -1.42 -15.05
C PRO A 91 -9.37 -0.47 -16.16
N GLY A 92 -8.42 0.30 -16.70
CA GLY A 92 -8.69 1.29 -17.74
C GLY A 92 -9.32 2.61 -17.29
N HIS A 93 -9.59 2.79 -16.01
CA HIS A 93 -10.08 4.04 -15.44
C HIS A 93 -9.05 4.66 -14.50
N ALA A 94 -9.13 5.98 -14.31
CA ALA A 94 -8.28 6.67 -13.36
C ALA A 94 -8.53 6.14 -11.94
N ASN A 95 -7.44 5.82 -11.22
CA ASN A 95 -7.53 5.34 -9.84
C ASN A 95 -7.86 6.50 -8.89
N PRO A 96 -9.04 6.54 -8.27
CA PRO A 96 -9.43 7.63 -7.37
C PRO A 96 -8.53 7.70 -6.12
N LEU A 97 -7.98 6.56 -5.68
CA LEU A 97 -7.09 6.49 -4.52
C LEU A 97 -5.78 7.24 -4.75
N ARG A 98 -5.35 7.37 -6.02
CA ARG A 98 -4.17 8.17 -6.38
C ARG A 98 -4.29 9.60 -5.87
N PHE A 99 -5.47 10.22 -6.03
CA PHE A 99 -5.73 11.57 -5.57
C PHE A 99 -6.03 11.62 -4.07
N MET A 100 -6.87 10.71 -3.58
CA MET A 100 -7.27 10.67 -2.15
C MET A 100 -6.07 10.49 -1.21
N LEU A 101 -5.05 9.72 -1.62
CA LEU A 101 -3.87 9.44 -0.81
C LEU A 101 -2.69 10.37 -1.09
N GLN A 102 -2.87 11.40 -1.95
CA GLN A 102 -1.79 12.32 -2.35
C GLN A 102 -1.12 13.02 -1.17
N GLY A 103 -1.86 13.41 -0.13
CA GLY A 103 -1.29 14.03 1.05
C GLY A 103 -0.66 13.02 2.02
N LEU A 104 -1.25 11.83 2.12
CA LEU A 104 -0.83 10.80 3.08
C LEU A 104 0.50 10.14 2.67
N ARG A 105 0.70 9.87 1.38
CA ARG A 105 1.91 9.22 0.88
C ARG A 105 3.20 9.97 1.27
N PRO A 106 3.39 11.25 0.87
CA PRO A 106 4.61 11.96 1.21
C PRO A 106 4.76 12.21 2.71
N LEU A 107 3.64 12.35 3.44
CA LEU A 107 3.65 12.51 4.89
C LEU A 107 4.14 11.23 5.60
N SER A 108 3.84 10.06 5.07
CA SER A 108 4.24 8.78 5.68
C SER A 108 5.75 8.48 5.55
N ILE A 109 6.46 9.06 4.56
CA ILE A 109 7.89 8.84 4.34
C ILE A 109 8.75 9.28 5.53
N PRO A 110 8.61 10.53 6.05
CA PRO A 110 9.36 10.95 7.24
C PRO A 110 9.15 10.05 8.45
N PHE A 111 7.93 9.53 8.65
CA PHE A 111 7.65 8.59 9.75
C PHE A 111 8.37 7.26 9.56
N ALA A 112 8.43 6.73 8.34
CA ALA A 112 9.19 5.51 8.05
C ALA A 112 10.69 5.73 8.28
N ILE A 113 11.25 6.87 7.84
CA ILE A 113 12.66 7.22 8.08
C ILE A 113 12.94 7.36 9.57
N TYR A 114 12.05 8.04 10.31
CA TYR A 114 12.19 8.22 11.75
C TYR A 114 12.14 6.90 12.51
N SER A 115 11.24 5.98 12.14
CA SER A 115 11.15 4.66 12.77
C SER A 115 12.40 3.81 12.51
N LEU A 116 12.98 3.88 11.30
CA LEU A 116 14.25 3.24 10.99
C LEU A 116 15.41 3.84 11.81
N TRP A 117 15.43 5.15 11.97
CA TRP A 117 16.46 5.82 12.76
C TRP A 117 16.38 5.44 14.26
N ILE A 118 15.17 5.36 14.84
CA ILE A 118 14.97 4.89 16.21
C ILE A 118 15.39 3.43 16.36
N MET A 119 15.02 2.58 15.40
CA MET A 119 15.40 1.16 15.40
C MET A 119 16.92 0.98 15.48
N MET A 120 17.70 1.78 14.73
CA MET A 120 19.18 1.72 14.76
C MET A 120 19.79 2.10 16.12
N ARG A 121 19.04 2.81 16.98
CA ARG A 121 19.46 3.24 18.31
C ARG A 121 18.73 2.47 19.42
N ALA A 122 18.08 1.39 19.07
CA ALA A 122 17.26 0.62 20.00
C ALA A 122 18.10 0.00 21.12
N PRO A 123 17.70 0.14 22.38
CA PRO A 123 18.28 -0.65 23.43
C PRO A 123 17.92 -2.14 23.23
N PRO A 124 18.81 -3.07 23.67
CA PRO A 124 18.63 -4.51 23.39
C PRO A 124 17.26 -5.06 23.79
N MET A 125 16.65 -4.53 24.86
CA MET A 125 15.35 -4.99 25.33
C MET A 125 14.17 -4.59 24.42
N LEU A 126 14.28 -3.51 23.66
CA LEU A 126 13.24 -3.00 22.77
C LEU A 126 13.54 -3.26 21.30
N GLU A 127 14.67 -3.86 21.00
CA GLU A 127 15.18 -4.04 19.65
C GLU A 127 14.15 -4.76 18.76
N MET A 128 13.57 -5.86 19.22
CA MET A 128 12.59 -6.63 18.45
C MET A 128 11.33 -5.82 18.18
N ALA A 129 10.80 -5.12 19.18
CA ALA A 129 9.61 -4.30 19.02
C ALA A 129 9.83 -3.17 18.01
N LEU A 130 10.97 -2.48 18.10
CA LEU A 130 11.30 -1.37 17.21
C LEU A 130 11.63 -1.86 15.79
N ARG A 131 12.16 -3.06 15.62
CA ARG A 131 12.32 -3.70 14.32
C ARG A 131 10.98 -3.98 13.65
N PHE A 132 10.01 -4.55 14.37
CA PHE A 132 8.67 -4.77 13.84
C PHE A 132 7.99 -3.45 13.47
N ASN A 133 8.10 -2.43 14.31
CA ASN A 133 7.54 -1.10 14.04
C ASN A 133 8.17 -0.45 12.78
N ALA A 134 9.50 -0.49 12.67
CA ALA A 134 10.19 0.06 11.50
C ALA A 134 9.79 -0.66 10.20
N LEU A 135 9.70 -1.99 10.24
CA LEU A 135 9.28 -2.80 9.11
C LEU A 135 7.80 -2.53 8.76
N ALA A 136 6.93 -2.39 9.75
CA ALA A 136 5.53 -2.03 9.56
C ALA A 136 5.39 -0.70 8.83
N ASN A 137 6.07 0.35 9.30
CA ASN A 137 6.05 1.67 8.66
C ASN A 137 6.60 1.63 7.22
N PHE A 138 7.67 0.89 6.98
CA PHE A 138 8.23 0.73 5.64
C PHE A 138 7.24 0.03 4.69
N VAL A 139 6.69 -1.12 5.11
CA VAL A 139 5.70 -1.88 4.34
C VAL A 139 4.42 -1.07 4.11
N TYR A 140 3.98 -0.29 5.11
CA TYR A 140 2.85 0.62 4.99
C TYR A 140 3.06 1.65 3.88
N VAL A 141 4.22 2.35 3.87
CA VAL A 141 4.54 3.35 2.85
C VAL A 141 4.55 2.72 1.46
N VAL A 142 5.27 1.62 1.29
CA VAL A 142 5.34 0.91 0.00
C VAL A 142 3.93 0.51 -0.45
N GLY A 143 3.12 -0.05 0.45
CA GLY A 143 1.73 -0.43 0.17
C GLY A 143 0.86 0.74 -0.28
N LEU A 144 1.01 1.94 0.33
CA LEU A 144 0.28 3.15 -0.09
C LEU A 144 0.58 3.52 -1.55
N TYR A 145 1.85 3.42 -1.97
CA TYR A 145 2.23 3.70 -3.36
C TYR A 145 1.65 2.66 -4.32
N PHE A 146 1.71 1.36 -3.99
CA PHE A 146 1.11 0.31 -4.82
C PHE A 146 -0.41 0.48 -5.00
N ILE A 147 -1.15 0.80 -3.92
CA ILE A 147 -2.59 1.06 -3.96
C ILE A 147 -2.91 2.27 -4.86
N SER A 148 -2.01 3.26 -4.90
CA SER A 148 -2.18 4.51 -5.65
C SER A 148 -1.84 4.38 -7.14
N CYS A 149 -1.18 3.30 -7.56
CA CYS A 149 -0.84 3.07 -8.97
C CYS A 149 -2.09 2.85 -9.83
N GLN A 150 -1.99 3.20 -11.11
CA GLN A 150 -3.04 2.95 -12.08
C GLN A 150 -3.12 1.45 -12.39
N PRO A 151 -4.32 0.86 -12.36
CA PRO A 151 -4.49 -0.51 -12.79
C PRO A 151 -4.30 -0.63 -14.30
N LYS A 152 -3.64 -1.71 -14.74
CA LYS A 152 -3.49 -1.98 -16.18
C LYS A 152 -4.84 -2.03 -16.89
N PRO A 153 -4.94 -1.47 -18.11
CA PRO A 153 -6.10 -1.72 -18.93
C PRO A 153 -6.19 -3.23 -19.22
N PRO A 154 -7.41 -3.80 -19.30
CA PRO A 154 -7.57 -5.20 -19.66
C PRO A 154 -6.93 -5.44 -21.02
N ALA A 155 -6.14 -6.51 -21.14
CA ALA A 155 -5.63 -6.93 -22.44
C ALA A 155 -6.83 -7.16 -23.35
N PHE A 156 -6.89 -6.44 -24.47
CA PHE A 156 -7.91 -6.66 -25.47
C PHE A 156 -7.70 -8.09 -26.00
N ARG A 157 -8.43 -9.05 -25.47
CA ARG A 157 -8.67 -10.30 -26.19
C ARG A 157 -9.43 -9.87 -27.44
N ARG A 158 -8.72 -9.72 -28.55
CA ARG A 158 -9.35 -9.83 -29.87
C ARG A 158 -9.99 -11.22 -29.88
N THR A 159 -11.27 -11.29 -29.51
CA THR A 159 -12.11 -12.37 -30.00
C THR A 159 -12.05 -12.19 -31.51
N VAL A 160 -11.25 -13.01 -32.17
CA VAL A 160 -11.39 -13.21 -33.60
C VAL A 160 -12.82 -13.76 -33.73
N VAL A 161 -13.75 -12.85 -33.97
CA VAL A 161 -15.10 -13.22 -34.37
C VAL A 161 -14.87 -13.87 -35.73
N ASP A 162 -14.91 -15.20 -35.73
CA ASP A 162 -14.82 -15.99 -36.95
C ASP A 162 -16.09 -15.73 -37.74
N TRP A 163 -16.02 -14.72 -38.63
CA TRP A 163 -17.07 -14.36 -39.56
C TRP A 163 -17.15 -15.37 -40.71
N THR A 164 -16.96 -16.66 -40.45
CA THR A 164 -17.32 -17.65 -41.45
C THR A 164 -18.84 -17.63 -41.60
N PRO A 165 -19.37 -17.24 -42.78
CA PRO A 165 -20.81 -17.20 -43.01
C PRO A 165 -21.38 -18.59 -42.75
N ARG A 166 -22.43 -18.65 -41.94
CA ARG A 166 -23.13 -19.92 -41.60
C ARG A 166 -23.59 -20.71 -42.83
N GLU A 167 -23.66 -20.10 -43.98
CA GLU A 167 -24.08 -20.69 -45.24
C GLU A 167 -23.07 -21.70 -45.87
N ALA A 168 -21.79 -21.62 -45.49
CA ALA A 168 -20.79 -22.57 -45.98
C ALA A 168 -20.87 -23.96 -45.30
N ARG A 169 -21.59 -24.10 -44.19
CA ARG A 169 -21.74 -25.38 -43.47
C ARG A 169 -22.91 -26.27 -43.89
N SER A 170 -23.79 -25.79 -44.76
CA SER A 170 -24.98 -26.57 -45.15
C SER A 170 -24.82 -27.33 -46.48
N LYS A 171 -23.64 -27.27 -47.10
CA LYS A 171 -23.37 -27.90 -48.42
C LYS A 171 -22.18 -28.89 -48.40
N ALA A 172 -21.82 -29.42 -47.24
CA ALA A 172 -20.83 -30.51 -47.18
C ALA A 172 -21.46 -31.77 -46.63
#